data_3be39e45a1d3e58510dbb95ae901632a
#
_entry.id   3be39e45a1d3e58510dbb95ae901632a
#
_cell.length_a   1.000
_cell.length_b   1.000
_cell.length_c   1.000
_cell.angle_alpha   90.00
_cell.angle_beta   90.00
_cell.angle_gamma   90.00
#
_symmetry.space_group_name_H-M   'P 1'
#
loop_
_entity.id
_entity.type
_entity.pdbx_description
1 polymer ?
#
loop_
_entity_poly.entity_id
_entity_poly.type
_entity_poly.pdbx_seq_one_letter_code
_entity_poly.pdbx_strand_id
1 'polypeptide(L)'
;MSFSLSTIVVSPEGEQLYTFEYAAFVTETSIAIVQVYVELGVIEAIGSMLHQREIARIAQIQRLRQDLGLNLVGAAMVLDMAQEIAQLRAQLKAHQAHRSNEL
;
A
#
# COMPACT_ATOMS: atom_id res chain seq x y z
N MET A 1 23.49 -2.87 6.53
CA MET A 1 22.85 -4.19 6.45
C MET A 1 22.59 -4.52 4.99
N SER A 2 23.01 -5.66 4.54
CA SER A 2 22.75 -6.09 3.18
C SER A 2 21.72 -7.22 3.19
N PHE A 3 20.85 -7.21 2.18
CA PHE A 3 19.89 -8.27 1.99
C PHE A 3 20.43 -9.26 0.96
N SER A 4 20.17 -10.54 1.18
CA SER A 4 20.51 -11.57 0.22
C SER A 4 19.46 -11.60 -0.90
N LEU A 5 19.76 -12.31 -1.99
CA LEU A 5 18.82 -12.50 -3.08
C LEU A 5 17.53 -13.19 -2.63
N SER A 6 17.58 -13.91 -1.49
CA SER A 6 16.40 -14.57 -0.94
C SER A 6 15.37 -13.64 -0.35
N THR A 7 15.67 -12.33 -0.23
CA THR A 7 14.67 -11.35 0.27
C THR A 7 13.59 -11.05 -0.76
N ILE A 8 13.80 -11.41 -2.03
CA ILE A 8 12.87 -11.18 -3.12
C ILE A 8 12.51 -12.54 -3.72
N VAL A 9 11.21 -12.80 -3.80
CA VAL A 9 10.67 -14.04 -4.37
C VAL A 9 9.71 -13.65 -5.49
N VAL A 10 9.74 -14.40 -6.58
CA VAL A 10 8.81 -14.20 -7.70
C VAL A 10 7.69 -15.22 -7.56
N SER A 11 6.44 -14.77 -7.55
CA SER A 11 5.28 -15.64 -7.46
C SER A 11 5.11 -16.44 -8.75
N PRO A 12 4.29 -17.52 -8.73
CA PRO A 12 3.98 -18.27 -9.95
C PRO A 12 3.38 -17.40 -11.06
N GLU A 13 2.73 -16.30 -10.71
CA GLU A 13 2.15 -15.35 -11.64
C GLU A 13 3.17 -14.33 -12.15
N GLY A 14 4.44 -14.45 -11.76
CA GLY A 14 5.50 -13.55 -12.20
C GLY A 14 5.63 -12.27 -11.39
N GLU A 15 4.85 -12.10 -10.33
CA GLU A 15 4.94 -10.92 -9.46
C GLU A 15 6.06 -11.09 -8.44
N GLN A 16 6.79 -10.01 -8.18
CA GLN A 16 7.82 -10.02 -7.14
C GLN A 16 7.19 -9.86 -5.77
N LEU A 17 7.63 -10.67 -4.83
CA LEU A 17 7.22 -10.60 -3.44
C LEU A 17 8.45 -10.28 -2.57
N TYR A 18 8.20 -9.57 -1.49
CA TYR A 18 9.24 -9.05 -0.60
C TYR A 18 9.00 -9.53 0.81
N THR A 19 10.08 -9.75 1.56
CA THR A 19 9.98 -10.16 2.96
C THR A 19 9.50 -9.01 3.84
N PHE A 20 8.99 -9.35 5.03
CA PHE A 20 8.65 -8.34 6.04
C PHE A 20 9.89 -7.56 6.47
N GLU A 21 11.05 -8.22 6.52
CA GLU A 21 12.32 -7.55 6.86
C GLU A 21 12.66 -6.47 5.85
N TYR A 22 12.54 -6.77 4.57
CA TYR A 22 12.78 -5.80 3.50
C TYR A 22 11.78 -4.64 3.61
N ALA A 23 10.50 -4.97 3.79
CA ALA A 23 9.45 -3.96 3.93
C ALA A 23 9.72 -3.02 5.11
N ALA A 24 10.11 -3.59 6.26
CA ALA A 24 10.44 -2.81 7.45
C ALA A 24 11.62 -1.89 7.20
N PHE A 25 12.63 -2.41 6.52
CA PHE A 25 13.84 -1.63 6.21
C PHE A 25 13.53 -0.43 5.31
N VAL A 26 12.85 -0.65 4.19
CA VAL A 26 12.59 0.43 3.22
C VAL A 26 11.55 1.43 3.71
N THR A 27 10.67 1.05 4.63
CA THR A 27 9.68 1.97 5.20
C THR A 27 10.13 2.57 6.51
N GLU A 28 11.36 2.27 6.94
CA GLU A 28 11.94 2.76 8.19
C GLU A 28 11.08 2.42 9.42
N THR A 29 10.55 1.20 9.42
CA THR A 29 9.77 0.67 10.54
C THR A 29 10.45 -0.58 11.08
N SER A 30 9.69 -1.42 11.78
CA SER A 30 10.18 -2.70 12.28
C SER A 30 9.32 -3.82 11.75
N ILE A 31 9.84 -5.05 11.83
CA ILE A 31 9.07 -6.24 11.46
C ILE A 31 7.79 -6.33 12.30
N ALA A 32 7.88 -5.99 13.58
CA ALA A 32 6.71 -6.00 14.47
C ALA A 32 5.62 -5.04 13.97
N ILE A 33 6.00 -3.87 13.49
CA ILE A 33 5.05 -2.90 12.93
C ILE A 33 4.41 -3.44 11.64
N VAL A 34 5.21 -4.05 10.76
CA VAL A 34 4.67 -4.66 9.54
C VAL A 34 3.66 -5.75 9.90
N GLN A 35 3.96 -6.57 10.90
CA GLN A 35 3.06 -7.62 11.38
C GLN A 35 1.75 -7.03 11.91
N VAL A 36 1.82 -5.93 12.66
CA VAL A 36 0.63 -5.25 13.16
C VAL A 36 -0.26 -4.78 12.01
N TYR A 37 0.34 -4.23 10.95
CA TYR A 37 -0.42 -3.79 9.78
C TYR A 37 -1.16 -4.95 9.11
N VAL A 38 -0.52 -6.12 9.04
CA VAL A 38 -1.14 -7.33 8.50
C VAL A 38 -2.29 -7.80 9.40
N GLU A 39 -2.04 -7.85 10.71
CA GLU A 39 -3.04 -8.32 11.68
C GLU A 39 -4.28 -7.44 11.72
N LEU A 40 -4.11 -6.14 11.53
CA LEU A 40 -5.24 -5.20 11.49
C LEU A 40 -5.95 -5.17 10.14
N GLY A 41 -5.46 -5.93 9.16
CA GLY A 41 -6.05 -5.96 7.83
C GLY A 41 -5.80 -4.71 7.01
N VAL A 42 -4.85 -3.88 7.41
CA VAL A 42 -4.51 -2.64 6.71
C VAL A 42 -3.71 -2.94 5.44
N ILE A 43 -2.89 -3.97 5.50
CA ILE A 43 -2.19 -4.53 4.34
C ILE A 43 -2.44 -6.03 4.31
N GLU A 44 -2.26 -6.63 3.13
CA GLU A 44 -2.44 -8.07 2.96
C GLU A 44 -1.11 -8.74 2.67
N ALA A 45 -0.83 -9.83 3.37
CA ALA A 45 0.35 -10.64 3.14
C ALA A 45 -0.02 -11.90 2.34
N ILE A 46 0.92 -12.36 1.54
CA ILE A 46 0.82 -13.65 0.88
C ILE A 46 1.82 -14.56 1.59
N GLY A 47 1.31 -15.39 2.51
CA GLY A 47 2.17 -16.10 3.45
C GLY A 47 2.93 -15.11 4.32
N SER A 48 4.26 -15.14 4.25
CA SER A 48 5.12 -14.22 4.98
C SER A 48 5.74 -13.15 4.09
N MET A 49 5.13 -12.90 2.91
CA MET A 49 5.66 -12.00 1.90
C MET A 49 4.64 -10.93 1.55
N LEU A 50 5.12 -9.85 0.94
CA LEU A 50 4.28 -8.69 0.57
C LEU A 50 4.54 -8.29 -0.87
N HIS A 51 3.47 -7.85 -1.56
CA HIS A 51 3.60 -7.17 -2.84
C HIS A 51 4.16 -5.76 -2.66
N GLN A 52 4.74 -5.23 -3.71
CA GLN A 52 5.27 -3.86 -3.71
C GLN A 52 4.19 -2.84 -3.33
N ARG A 53 2.97 -3.01 -3.80
CA ARG A 53 1.87 -2.09 -3.49
C ARG A 53 1.57 -2.03 -1.99
N GLU A 54 1.76 -3.14 -1.27
CA GLU A 54 1.56 -3.17 0.18
C GLU A 54 2.67 -2.40 0.90
N ILE A 55 3.90 -2.52 0.41
CA ILE A 55 5.02 -1.75 0.97
C ILE A 55 4.80 -0.25 0.74
N ALA A 56 4.36 0.12 -0.47
CA ALA A 56 4.02 1.52 -0.77
C ALA A 56 2.91 2.03 0.15
N ARG A 57 1.92 1.18 0.44
CA ARG A 57 0.83 1.53 1.35
C ARG A 57 1.34 1.79 2.77
N ILE A 58 2.26 0.98 3.27
CA ILE A 58 2.90 1.21 4.58
C ILE A 58 3.54 2.61 4.60
N ALA A 59 4.30 2.94 3.56
CA ALA A 59 4.99 4.22 3.49
C ALA A 59 3.99 5.39 3.47
N GLN A 60 2.91 5.27 2.72
CA GLN A 60 1.86 6.28 2.64
C GLN A 60 1.16 6.47 3.98
N ILE A 61 0.84 5.39 4.67
CA ILE A 61 0.19 5.44 5.98
C ILE A 61 1.11 6.08 7.02
N GLN A 62 2.39 5.72 7.01
CA GLN A 62 3.36 6.32 7.92
C GLN A 62 3.47 7.83 7.73
N ARG A 63 3.45 8.28 6.48
CA ARG A 63 3.48 9.70 6.16
C ARG A 63 2.23 10.42 6.67
N LEU A 64 1.05 9.85 6.46
CA LEU A 64 -0.21 10.42 6.94
C LEU A 64 -0.23 10.51 8.46
N ARG A 65 0.28 9.50 9.13
CA ARG A 65 0.35 9.50 10.59
C ARG A 65 1.23 10.63 11.10
N GLN A 66 2.39 10.82 10.47
CA GLN A 66 3.32 11.88 10.85
C GLN A 66 2.77 13.27 10.54
N ASP A 67 2.20 13.44 9.36
CA ASP A 67 1.76 14.76 8.88
C ASP A 67 0.47 15.22 9.56
N LEU A 68 -0.45 14.30 9.86
CA LEU A 68 -1.78 14.62 10.39
C LEU A 68 -1.98 14.22 11.84
N GLY A 69 -0.99 13.56 12.45
CA GLY A 69 -1.09 13.10 13.83
C GLY A 69 -2.13 11.99 14.02
N LEU A 70 -2.43 11.24 12.97
CA LEU A 70 -3.43 10.17 13.03
C LEU A 70 -2.84 8.88 13.57
N ASN A 71 -3.70 8.07 14.21
CA ASN A 71 -3.32 6.70 14.53
C ASN A 71 -3.37 5.85 13.25
N LEU A 72 -2.91 4.60 13.36
CA LEU A 72 -2.81 3.71 12.21
C LEU A 72 -4.15 3.52 11.48
N VAL A 73 -5.21 3.23 12.23
CA VAL A 73 -6.53 2.98 11.63
C VAL A 73 -7.06 4.24 10.96
N GLY A 74 -6.93 5.39 11.62
CA GLY A 74 -7.34 6.68 11.05
C GLY A 74 -6.60 7.00 9.76
N ALA A 75 -5.29 6.78 9.74
CA ALA A 75 -4.48 7.02 8.55
C ALA A 75 -4.88 6.09 7.39
N ALA A 76 -5.14 4.82 7.69
CA ALA A 76 -5.60 3.87 6.68
C ALA A 76 -6.95 4.28 6.09
N MET A 77 -7.87 4.73 6.94
CA MET A 77 -9.19 5.20 6.49
C MET A 77 -9.07 6.42 5.58
N VAL A 78 -8.23 7.39 5.98
CA VAL A 78 -8.00 8.59 5.15
C VAL A 78 -7.44 8.19 3.78
N LEU A 79 -6.47 7.28 3.75
CA LEU A 79 -5.89 6.81 2.51
C LEU A 79 -6.94 6.12 1.62
N ASP A 80 -7.76 5.25 2.19
CA ASP A 80 -8.81 4.55 1.44
C ASP A 80 -9.83 5.54 0.88
N MET A 81 -10.24 6.51 1.68
CA MET A 81 -11.17 7.54 1.23
C MET A 81 -10.59 8.39 0.10
N ALA A 82 -9.32 8.77 0.21
CA ALA A 82 -8.65 9.55 -0.83
C ALA A 82 -8.56 8.77 -2.14
N GLN A 83 -8.26 7.48 -2.06
CA GLN A 83 -8.18 6.61 -3.23
C GLN A 83 -9.57 6.45 -3.88
N GLU A 84 -10.61 6.27 -3.08
CA GLU A 84 -11.98 6.16 -3.57
C GLU A 84 -12.42 7.45 -4.27
N ILE A 85 -12.14 8.61 -3.67
CA ILE A 85 -12.43 9.89 -4.27
C ILE A 85 -11.71 10.04 -5.61
N ALA A 86 -10.44 9.66 -5.67
CA ALA A 86 -9.67 9.73 -6.92
C ALA A 86 -10.27 8.86 -8.01
N GLN A 87 -10.71 7.63 -7.66
CA GLN A 87 -11.37 6.73 -8.59
C GLN A 87 -12.69 7.31 -9.10
N LEU A 88 -13.50 7.85 -8.20
CA LEU A 88 -14.79 8.45 -8.58
C LEU A 88 -14.59 9.68 -9.48
N ARG A 89 -13.59 10.49 -9.20
CA ARG A 89 -13.26 11.64 -10.06
C ARG A 89 -12.82 11.20 -11.44
N ALA A 90 -12.02 10.14 -11.52
CA ALA A 90 -11.58 9.58 -12.80
C ALA A 90 -12.76 9.05 -13.61
N GLN A 91 -13.70 8.35 -12.96
CA GLN A 91 -14.90 7.85 -13.60
C GLN A 91 -15.79 8.98 -14.10
N LEU A 92 -15.98 10.02 -13.29
CA LEU A 92 -16.77 11.18 -13.67
C LEU A 92 -16.15 11.90 -14.87
N LYS A 93 -14.83 12.08 -14.84
CA LYS A 93 -14.11 12.73 -15.93
C LYS A 93 -14.24 11.94 -17.24
N ALA A 94 -14.11 10.62 -17.17
CA ALA A 94 -14.27 9.75 -18.32
C ALA A 94 -15.69 9.81 -18.86
N HIS A 95 -16.70 9.85 -17.98
CA HIS A 95 -18.10 9.95 -18.36
C HIS A 95 -18.39 11.27 -19.06
N GLN A 96 -17.86 12.38 -18.53
CA GLN A 96 -18.02 13.70 -19.14
C GLN A 96 -17.36 13.76 -20.51
N ALA A 97 -16.18 13.20 -20.68
CA ALA A 97 -15.49 13.14 -21.96
C ALA A 97 -16.30 12.33 -22.97
N HIS A 98 -16.87 11.20 -22.54
CA HIS A 98 -17.72 10.39 -23.42
C HIS A 98 -18.97 11.13 -23.88
N ARG A 99 -19.63 11.83 -22.96
CA ARG A 99 -20.80 12.64 -23.29
C ARG A 99 -20.49 13.76 -24.28
N SER A 100 -19.33 14.41 -24.13
CA SER A 100 -18.89 15.44 -25.05
C SER A 100 -18.69 14.91 -26.46
N ASN A 101 -18.22 13.66 -26.58
CA ASN A 101 -18.00 13.03 -27.88
C ASN A 101 -19.29 12.63 -28.58
N GLU A 102 -20.38 12.48 -27.85
CA GLU A 102 -21.69 12.12 -28.40
C GLU A 102 -22.43 13.34 -28.97
N LEU A 103 -21.97 14.53 -28.62
CA LEU A 103 -22.58 15.77 -29.12
C LEU A 103 -21.89 16.23 -30.40
#